data_23d562081f14a4fac34bb120935bac72
#
_entry.id   23d562081f14a4fac34bb120935bac72
#
_cell.length_a   1.000
_cell.length_b   1.000
_cell.length_c   1.000
_cell.angle_alpha   90.00
_cell.angle_beta   90.00
_cell.angle_gamma   90.00
#
_symmetry.space_group_name_H-M   'P 1'
#
loop_
_entity.id
_entity.type
_entity.pdbx_description
1 polymer ?
#
loop_
_entity_poly.entity_id
_entity_poly.type
_entity_poly.pdbx_seq_one_letter_code
_entity_poly.pdbx_strand_id
1 'polypeptide(L)'
;MTDYPKEFISDYQLEDWEGFEKLHQSMERLKELNFDGIQVDLIALSSHIKKLRSGPLPRELEIPQIKSRLKVVEMQVQKARYFTQHYKTDSLIPSLSLLYQYYNGFILRMVALQNENQEFEYKGNRE
;
A
#
# COMPACT_ATOMS: atom_id res chain seq x y z
N MET A 1 3.07 3.53 15.04
CA MET A 1 3.05 3.51 13.56
C MET A 1 2.57 4.87 13.06
N THR A 2 3.32 5.49 12.16
CA THR A 2 2.95 6.78 11.60
C THR A 2 1.88 6.56 10.53
N ASP A 3 0.71 7.14 10.72
CA ASP A 3 -0.38 6.99 9.76
C ASP A 3 -0.23 7.98 8.61
N TYR A 4 -0.64 7.54 7.42
CA TYR A 4 -0.75 8.42 6.26
C TYR A 4 -1.98 9.33 6.42
N PRO A 5 -2.02 10.48 5.70
CA PRO A 5 -3.19 11.36 5.73
C PRO A 5 -4.44 10.65 5.19
N LYS A 6 -5.54 10.71 5.94
CA LYS A 6 -6.78 10.02 5.56
C LYS A 6 -7.43 10.61 4.32
N GLU A 7 -7.20 11.88 4.07
CA GLU A 7 -7.75 12.58 2.91
C GLU A 7 -6.94 12.34 1.64
N PHE A 8 -5.83 11.58 1.74
CA PHE A 8 -4.90 11.39 0.64
C PHE A 8 -5.58 10.82 -0.61
N ILE A 9 -6.46 9.84 -0.45
CA ILE A 9 -7.10 9.19 -1.59
C ILE A 9 -7.97 10.18 -2.37
N SER A 10 -8.73 11.01 -1.64
CA SER A 10 -9.58 12.03 -2.24
C SER A 10 -8.78 13.18 -2.83
N ASP A 11 -7.81 13.70 -2.07
CA ASP A 11 -7.02 14.89 -2.46
C ASP A 11 -6.18 14.67 -3.71
N TYR A 12 -5.68 13.45 -3.91
CA TYR A 12 -4.81 13.12 -5.05
C TYR A 12 -5.51 12.26 -6.10
N GLN A 13 -6.84 12.12 -6.01
CA GLN A 13 -7.66 11.41 -6.99
C GLN A 13 -7.23 9.96 -7.21
N LEU A 14 -6.73 9.31 -6.16
CA LEU A 14 -6.32 7.90 -6.23
C LEU A 14 -7.52 6.96 -6.40
N GLU A 15 -8.71 7.43 -6.15
CA GLU A 15 -9.94 6.69 -6.40
C GLU A 15 -10.11 6.32 -7.87
N ASP A 16 -9.46 7.08 -8.78
CA ASP A 16 -9.46 6.78 -10.20
C ASP A 16 -8.44 5.68 -10.57
N TRP A 17 -7.55 5.32 -9.64
CA TRP A 17 -6.61 4.23 -9.86
C TRP A 17 -7.29 2.91 -9.57
N GLU A 18 -7.64 2.21 -10.65
CA GLU A 18 -8.38 0.95 -10.54
C GLU A 18 -7.63 -0.06 -9.67
N GLY A 19 -8.33 -0.57 -8.68
CA GLY A 19 -7.80 -1.55 -7.75
C GLY A 19 -7.17 -0.97 -6.49
N PHE A 20 -6.77 0.31 -6.48
CA PHE A 20 -6.12 0.90 -5.31
C PHE A 20 -7.08 0.98 -4.12
N GLU A 21 -8.34 1.35 -4.36
CA GLU A 21 -9.33 1.43 -3.30
C GLU A 21 -9.54 0.07 -2.63
N LYS A 22 -9.59 -1.00 -3.42
CA LYS A 22 -9.74 -2.35 -2.88
C LYS A 22 -8.54 -2.76 -2.04
N LEU A 23 -7.33 -2.44 -2.51
CA LEU A 23 -6.12 -2.68 -1.75
C LEU A 23 -6.14 -1.93 -0.42
N HIS A 24 -6.51 -0.67 -0.46
CA HIS A 24 -6.58 0.17 0.74
C HIS A 24 -7.60 -0.35 1.74
N GLN A 25 -8.78 -0.74 1.27
CA GLN A 25 -9.82 -1.33 2.11
C GLN A 25 -9.34 -2.62 2.77
N SER A 26 -8.60 -3.46 2.04
CA SER A 26 -8.04 -4.68 2.58
C SER A 26 -7.01 -4.40 3.68
N MET A 27 -6.17 -3.36 3.51
CA MET A 27 -5.22 -2.97 4.54
C MET A 27 -5.93 -2.45 5.78
N GLU A 28 -6.99 -1.66 5.62
CA GLU A 28 -7.77 -1.15 6.75
C GLU A 28 -8.45 -2.28 7.52
N ARG A 29 -8.98 -3.27 6.81
CA ARG A 29 -9.59 -4.44 7.45
C ARG A 29 -8.58 -5.23 8.27
N LEU A 30 -7.36 -5.35 7.76
CA LEU A 30 -6.29 -6.07 8.45
C LEU A 30 -5.93 -5.42 9.79
N LYS A 31 -6.09 -4.10 9.91
CA LYS A 31 -5.83 -3.39 11.16
C LYS A 31 -6.74 -3.81 12.30
N GLU A 32 -7.88 -4.40 12.00
CA GLU A 32 -8.80 -4.88 13.04
C GLU A 32 -8.24 -6.09 13.79
N LEU A 33 -7.21 -6.76 13.26
CA LEU A 33 -6.52 -7.89 13.87
C LEU A 33 -7.47 -9.00 14.31
N ASN A 34 -8.44 -9.31 13.46
CA ASN A 34 -9.33 -10.44 13.67
C ASN A 34 -8.62 -11.73 13.26
N PHE A 35 -8.01 -12.42 14.23
CA PHE A 35 -7.20 -13.60 13.95
C PHE A 35 -7.99 -14.75 13.34
N ASP A 36 -9.29 -14.85 13.61
CA ASP A 36 -10.12 -15.89 13.03
C ASP A 36 -10.25 -15.74 11.51
N GLY A 37 -10.25 -14.51 11.01
CA GLY A 37 -10.37 -14.22 9.59
C GLY A 37 -9.08 -13.78 8.91
N ILE A 38 -7.96 -13.72 9.64
CA ILE A 38 -6.75 -13.07 9.12
C ILE A 38 -6.16 -13.79 7.91
N GLN A 39 -6.27 -15.10 7.85
CA GLN A 39 -5.79 -15.87 6.70
C GLN A 39 -6.55 -15.48 5.43
N VAL A 40 -7.86 -15.38 5.54
CA VAL A 40 -8.73 -14.97 4.43
C VAL A 40 -8.42 -13.54 4.02
N ASP A 41 -8.24 -12.65 4.99
CA ASP A 41 -7.92 -11.25 4.73
C ASP A 41 -6.57 -11.11 4.01
N LEU A 42 -5.56 -11.89 4.39
CA LEU A 42 -4.25 -11.88 3.74
C LEU A 42 -4.30 -12.44 2.32
N ILE A 43 -5.11 -13.47 2.09
CA ILE A 43 -5.31 -14.02 0.75
C ILE A 43 -5.95 -12.96 -0.16
N ALA A 44 -6.98 -12.29 0.32
CA ALA A 44 -7.63 -11.22 -0.43
C ALA A 44 -6.66 -10.07 -0.72
N LEU A 45 -5.89 -9.65 0.28
CA LEU A 45 -4.88 -8.60 0.13
C LEU A 45 -3.84 -8.98 -0.92
N SER A 46 -3.35 -10.22 -0.89
CA SER A 46 -2.41 -10.74 -1.88
C SER A 46 -2.97 -10.65 -3.30
N SER A 47 -4.24 -11.03 -3.46
CA SER A 47 -4.90 -10.96 -4.77
C SER A 47 -5.00 -9.51 -5.27
N HIS A 48 -5.40 -8.59 -4.39
CA HIS A 48 -5.55 -7.18 -4.77
C HIS A 48 -4.22 -6.55 -5.15
N ILE A 49 -3.15 -6.83 -4.40
CA ILE A 49 -1.85 -6.24 -4.71
C ILE A 49 -1.24 -6.80 -5.99
N LYS A 50 -1.46 -8.08 -6.27
CA LYS A 50 -1.00 -8.68 -7.53
C LYS A 50 -1.70 -8.05 -8.73
N LYS A 51 -3.01 -7.85 -8.64
CA LYS A 51 -3.77 -7.19 -9.71
C LYS A 51 -3.30 -5.76 -9.92
N LEU A 52 -3.03 -5.05 -8.83
CA LEU A 52 -2.56 -3.68 -8.90
C LEU A 52 -1.21 -3.59 -9.59
N ARG A 53 -0.28 -4.49 -9.26
CA ARG A 53 1.05 -4.52 -9.88
C ARG A 53 1.02 -4.90 -11.34
N SER A 54 0.09 -5.77 -11.74
CA SER A 54 -0.01 -6.25 -13.12
C SER A 54 -0.71 -5.25 -14.01
N GLY A 55 -1.52 -4.36 -13.44
CA GLY A 55 -2.28 -3.40 -14.20
C GLY A 55 -1.50 -2.10 -14.43
N PRO A 56 -2.07 -1.19 -15.23
CA PRO A 56 -1.43 0.11 -15.44
C PRO A 56 -1.51 0.97 -14.20
N LEU A 57 -0.41 1.65 -13.87
CA LEU A 57 -0.38 2.65 -12.82
C LEU A 57 -0.76 4.00 -13.41
N PRO A 58 -1.30 4.94 -12.58
CA PRO A 58 -1.43 6.31 -13.02
C PRO A 58 -0.09 6.83 -13.54
N ARG A 59 -0.14 7.61 -14.60
CA ARG A 59 1.07 8.08 -15.31
C ARG A 59 2.11 8.67 -14.37
N GLU A 60 1.67 9.47 -13.42
CA GLU A 60 2.55 10.17 -12.48
C GLU A 60 3.21 9.23 -11.48
N LEU A 61 2.62 8.05 -11.26
CA LEU A 61 3.10 7.06 -10.31
C LEU A 61 3.86 5.91 -10.98
N GLU A 62 3.97 5.91 -12.30
CA GLU A 62 4.65 4.84 -13.03
C GLU A 62 6.15 5.10 -13.09
N ILE A 63 6.77 5.07 -11.90
CA ILE A 63 8.21 5.26 -11.74
C ILE A 63 8.79 4.12 -10.92
N PRO A 64 10.10 3.82 -11.06
CA PRO A 64 10.72 2.69 -10.36
C PRO A 64 10.57 2.76 -8.84
N GLN A 65 10.63 3.94 -8.25
CA GLN A 65 10.51 4.10 -6.79
C GLN A 65 9.17 3.61 -6.27
N ILE A 66 8.08 3.95 -6.97
CA ILE A 66 6.74 3.51 -6.57
C ILE A 66 6.58 2.01 -6.79
N LYS A 67 7.03 1.51 -7.94
CA LYS A 67 6.97 0.08 -8.26
C LYS A 67 7.76 -0.76 -7.26
N SER A 68 8.94 -0.30 -6.85
CA SER A 68 9.76 -1.00 -5.87
C SER A 68 9.08 -1.09 -4.52
N ARG A 69 8.49 -0.01 -4.06
CA ARG A 69 7.81 0.01 -2.76
C ARG A 69 6.57 -0.88 -2.76
N LEU A 70 5.84 -0.89 -3.87
CA LEU A 70 4.68 -1.77 -4.01
C LEU A 70 5.11 -3.24 -3.99
N LYS A 71 6.23 -3.57 -4.63
CA LYS A 71 6.80 -4.91 -4.61
C LYS A 71 7.20 -5.34 -3.20
N VAL A 72 7.77 -4.44 -2.42
CA VAL A 72 8.15 -4.71 -1.04
C VAL A 72 6.91 -5.02 -0.19
N VAL A 73 5.84 -4.28 -0.38
CA VAL A 73 4.56 -4.56 0.29
C VAL A 73 4.06 -5.95 -0.07
N GLU A 74 4.09 -6.31 -1.36
CA GLU A 74 3.66 -7.64 -1.81
C GLU A 74 4.49 -8.75 -1.17
N MET A 75 5.80 -8.58 -1.14
CA MET A 75 6.68 -9.57 -0.53
C MET A 75 6.36 -9.77 0.95
N GLN A 76 6.06 -8.69 1.66
CA GLN A 76 5.73 -8.76 3.07
C GLN A 76 4.37 -9.42 3.30
N VAL A 77 3.41 -9.20 2.40
CA VAL A 77 2.12 -9.92 2.45
C VAL A 77 2.35 -11.43 2.33
N GLN A 78 3.24 -11.86 1.43
CA GLN A 78 3.53 -13.28 1.26
C GLN A 78 4.17 -13.88 2.51
N LYS A 79 5.05 -13.14 3.18
CA LYS A 79 5.63 -13.59 4.45
C LYS A 79 4.57 -13.76 5.53
N ALA A 80 3.65 -12.80 5.66
CA ALA A 80 2.58 -12.88 6.63
C ALA A 80 1.67 -14.10 6.35
N ARG A 81 1.38 -14.35 5.07
CA ARG A 81 0.60 -15.54 4.68
C ARG A 81 1.31 -16.82 5.08
N TYR A 82 2.61 -16.88 4.85
CA TYR A 82 3.41 -18.04 5.25
C TYR A 82 3.27 -18.32 6.74
N PHE A 83 3.36 -17.29 7.58
CA PHE A 83 3.24 -17.47 9.01
C PHE A 83 1.85 -17.93 9.44
N THR A 84 0.79 -17.49 8.76
CA THR A 84 -0.56 -18.01 9.05
C THR A 84 -0.71 -19.47 8.64
N GLN A 85 -0.17 -19.86 7.48
CA GLN A 85 -0.27 -21.23 6.98
C GLN A 85 0.47 -22.22 7.86
N HIS A 86 1.52 -21.79 8.53
CA HIS A 86 2.37 -22.64 9.37
C HIS A 86 2.14 -22.41 10.87
N TYR A 87 1.05 -21.72 11.22
CA TYR A 87 0.64 -21.48 12.62
C TYR A 87 1.73 -20.83 13.47
N LYS A 88 2.52 -19.95 12.87
CA LYS A 88 3.62 -19.24 13.55
C LYS A 88 3.14 -17.89 14.07
N THR A 89 2.28 -17.92 15.09
CA THR A 89 1.65 -16.71 15.63
C THR A 89 2.67 -15.70 16.15
N ASP A 90 3.75 -16.17 16.80
CA ASP A 90 4.79 -15.27 17.35
C ASP A 90 5.52 -14.50 16.25
N SER A 91 5.61 -15.08 15.04
CA SER A 91 6.23 -14.41 13.90
C SER A 91 5.25 -13.56 13.13
N LEU A 92 3.96 -13.89 13.21
CA LEU A 92 2.92 -13.19 12.46
C LEU A 92 2.77 -11.74 12.91
N ILE A 93 2.72 -11.48 14.22
CA ILE A 93 2.50 -10.13 14.73
C ILE A 93 3.61 -9.16 14.27
N PRO A 94 4.92 -9.47 14.45
CA PRO A 94 5.97 -8.61 13.90
C PRO A 94 5.89 -8.45 12.39
N SER A 95 5.50 -9.51 11.68
CA SER A 95 5.36 -9.46 10.21
C SER A 95 4.25 -8.51 9.78
N LEU A 96 3.13 -8.48 10.50
CA LEU A 96 2.06 -7.53 10.22
C LEU A 96 2.49 -6.10 10.52
N SER A 97 3.25 -5.89 11.59
CA SER A 97 3.79 -4.56 11.90
C SER A 97 4.68 -4.04 10.77
N LEU A 98 5.56 -4.89 10.22
CA LEU A 98 6.39 -4.53 9.08
C LEU A 98 5.55 -4.26 7.83
N LEU A 99 4.49 -5.03 7.63
CA LEU A 99 3.59 -4.80 6.50
C LEU A 99 2.98 -3.41 6.56
N TYR A 100 2.50 -2.98 7.73
CA TYR A 100 1.97 -1.62 7.90
C TYR A 100 3.03 -0.57 7.65
N GLN A 101 4.26 -0.77 8.14
CA GLN A 101 5.36 0.17 7.90
C GLN A 101 5.65 0.31 6.41
N TYR A 102 5.73 -0.79 5.69
CA TYR A 102 6.00 -0.76 4.25
C TYR A 102 4.85 -0.13 3.48
N TYR A 103 3.62 -0.42 3.87
CA TYR A 103 2.45 0.19 3.22
C TYR A 103 2.42 1.70 3.46
N ASN A 104 2.66 2.13 4.72
CA ASN A 104 2.74 3.56 5.02
C ASN A 104 3.86 4.23 4.23
N GLY A 105 5.02 3.57 4.11
CA GLY A 105 6.13 4.08 3.31
C GLY A 105 5.77 4.26 1.84
N PHE A 106 5.02 3.31 1.30
CA PHE A 106 4.50 3.40 -0.06
C PHE A 106 3.56 4.61 -0.22
N ILE A 107 2.60 4.76 0.68
CA ILE A 107 1.65 5.89 0.63
C ILE A 107 2.38 7.22 0.80
N LEU A 108 3.29 7.32 1.79
CA LEU A 108 4.03 8.56 2.06
C LEU A 108 4.93 8.94 0.88
N ARG A 109 5.49 7.96 0.18
CA ARG A 109 6.27 8.25 -1.02
C ARG A 109 5.41 8.82 -2.14
N MET A 110 4.18 8.32 -2.30
CA MET A 110 3.24 8.88 -3.27
C MET A 110 2.88 10.32 -2.91
N VAL A 111 2.63 10.59 -1.62
CA VAL A 111 2.34 11.96 -1.16
C VAL A 111 3.52 12.88 -1.46
N ALA A 112 4.74 12.46 -1.13
CA ALA A 112 5.94 13.27 -1.38
C ALA A 112 6.12 13.55 -2.87
N LEU A 113 5.89 12.55 -3.71
CA LEU A 113 6.01 12.69 -5.16
C LEU A 113 4.99 13.69 -5.70
N GLN A 114 3.75 13.63 -5.24
CA GLN A 114 2.72 14.57 -5.66
C GLN A 114 3.06 15.99 -5.24
N ASN A 115 3.57 16.17 -4.03
CA ASN A 115 4.00 17.49 -3.55
C ASN A 115 5.17 18.03 -4.35
N GLU A 116 6.14 17.19 -4.69
CA GLU A 116 7.28 17.56 -5.53
C GLU A 116 6.80 18.01 -6.92
N ASN A 117 5.87 17.28 -7.51
CA ASN A 117 5.31 17.63 -8.82
C ASN A 117 4.55 18.95 -8.77
N GLN A 118 3.78 19.20 -7.71
CA GLN A 118 3.06 20.46 -7.54
C GLN A 118 4.02 21.64 -7.39
N GLU A 119 5.08 21.47 -6.60
CA GLU A 119 6.11 22.51 -6.45
C GLU A 119 6.80 22.83 -7.77
N PHE A 120 7.12 21.80 -8.55
CA PHE A 120 7.75 21.97 -9.85
C PHE A 120 6.84 22.75 -10.82
N GLU A 121 5.55 22.40 -10.88
CA GLU A 121 4.57 23.11 -11.70
C GLU A 121 4.43 24.57 -11.27
N TYR A 122 4.38 24.80 -9.96
CA TYR A 122 4.27 26.15 -9.41
C TYR A 122 5.47 27.02 -9.79
N LYS A 123 6.69 26.47 -9.67
CA LYS A 123 7.90 27.19 -10.06
C LYS A 123 7.97 27.46 -11.56
N GLY A 124 7.51 26.51 -12.37
CA GLY A 124 7.46 26.67 -13.82
C GLY A 124 6.51 27.78 -14.26
N ASN A 125 5.43 27.99 -13.52
CA ASN A 125 4.45 29.02 -13.84
C ASN A 125 4.89 30.44 -13.44
N ARG A 126 5.99 30.57 -12.71
CA ARG A 126 6.51 31.89 -12.32
C ARG A 126 7.35 32.57 -13.41
N GLU A 127 7.72 31.84 -14.42
CA GLU A 127 8.43 32.40 -15.56
C GLU A 127 7.43 32.90 -16.62
#